data_0eaaa14d8deb9e57aeb93d09d36e8bc5
#
_entry.id   0eaaa14d8deb9e57aeb93d09d36e8bc5
#
_cell.length_a   1.000
_cell.length_b   1.000
_cell.length_c   1.000
_cell.angle_alpha   90.00
_cell.angle_beta   90.00
_cell.angle_gamma   90.00
#
_symmetry.space_group_name_H-M   'P 1'
#
loop_
_entity.id
_entity.type
_entity.pdbx_description
1 polymer ?
#
loop_
_entity_poly.entity_id
_entity_poly.type
_entity_poly.pdbx_seq_one_letter_code
_entity_poly.pdbx_strand_id
1 'polypeptide(L)'
;MQSPRALLPKASMSDSHSNNGFSVLRHRNFALYLSARTLATLAVQMQNVAIGWQVYSMTHNLFDLGLIGLAQFLPFLALILIAGHAADRYDRRNLVALALFAQMLCGLMLLLFAYTGLSAVWPIFAVLVLYGSARAFMGPATQAILVNLVPQQDFSKAVALSSSSFHVAVIVGPSLGGLFYLAGPKTVYMISSVLLVLAVIMMCLVKSVKQASASGPASWHTVLEGLRFVWNKKIVLGAISLDLFAVLFGGATALLPALAHDVLHIGPNGLGALRTMPGAGAALCSIALAFFPITRRVGAWMLGGVALFGLGTIVLGSTTSFVVALVVLFLMGAGDMISVYVRHLLVQYETPDEIRGRVSAVNSVFIGASNELGEFESGITAGWLGLTRAILFGGAATLGVVGAWTVLFPALSRMDRFPHDDKK
;
A
#
# COMPACT_ATOMS: atom_id res chain seq x y z
N MET A 1 26.02 -67.33 21.61
CA MET A 1 26.38 -65.91 21.56
C MET A 1 25.21 -65.13 20.99
N GLN A 2 24.41 -64.54 21.87
CA GLN A 2 23.22 -63.73 21.52
C GLN A 2 23.67 -62.27 21.49
N SER A 3 23.43 -61.59 20.37
CA SER A 3 23.65 -60.14 20.22
C SER A 3 22.46 -59.35 20.83
N PRO A 4 22.68 -58.27 21.57
CA PRO A 4 21.60 -57.50 22.18
C PRO A 4 20.96 -56.56 21.13
N ARG A 5 19.63 -56.66 20.99
CA ARG A 5 18.80 -55.70 20.26
C ARG A 5 18.84 -54.35 20.95
N ALA A 6 19.39 -53.37 20.28
CA ALA A 6 19.31 -51.94 20.67
C ALA A 6 17.83 -51.46 20.59
N LEU A 7 17.29 -51.10 21.73
CA LEU A 7 16.00 -50.39 21.85
C LEU A 7 16.16 -48.98 21.32
N LEU A 8 15.58 -48.68 20.16
CA LEU A 8 15.41 -47.32 19.66
C LEU A 8 14.46 -46.58 20.62
N PRO A 9 14.76 -45.37 21.05
CA PRO A 9 13.83 -44.57 21.86
C PRO A 9 12.61 -44.20 21.03
N LYS A 10 11.40 -44.50 21.58
CA LYS A 10 10.13 -44.05 21.08
C LYS A 10 10.19 -42.52 20.96
N ALA A 11 10.15 -42.01 19.71
CA ALA A 11 9.90 -40.60 19.46
C ALA A 11 8.54 -40.27 20.11
N SER A 12 8.57 -39.46 21.14
CA SER A 12 7.38 -38.87 21.74
C SER A 12 6.67 -38.09 20.64
N MET A 13 5.46 -38.53 20.28
CA MET A 13 4.51 -37.73 19.51
C MET A 13 4.23 -36.49 20.36
N SER A 14 5.03 -35.43 20.16
CA SER A 14 4.78 -34.13 20.74
C SER A 14 3.57 -33.52 20.04
N ASP A 15 2.57 -33.27 20.84
CA ASP A 15 1.49 -32.31 20.74
C ASP A 15 1.20 -31.75 19.34
N SER A 16 0.10 -32.15 18.77
CA SER A 16 -0.63 -31.45 17.73
C SER A 16 -0.98 -30.04 18.27
N HIS A 17 -0.03 -29.11 18.21
CA HIS A 17 -0.35 -27.71 18.41
C HIS A 17 -1.43 -27.34 17.40
N SER A 18 -2.61 -27.03 17.90
CA SER A 18 -3.77 -26.60 17.15
C SER A 18 -3.33 -25.57 16.10
N ASN A 19 -3.57 -25.88 14.84
CA ASN A 19 -3.18 -25.11 13.66
C ASN A 19 -4.03 -23.83 13.52
N ASN A 20 -4.34 -23.19 14.66
CA ASN A 20 -5.21 -22.04 14.75
C ASN A 20 -4.37 -20.78 14.47
N GLY A 21 -4.51 -20.18 13.28
CA GLY A 21 -3.79 -18.97 12.87
C GLY A 21 -3.95 -17.80 13.87
N PHE A 22 -5.03 -17.82 14.67
CA PHE A 22 -5.29 -16.84 15.72
C PHE A 22 -4.51 -17.08 17.03
N SER A 23 -3.78 -18.18 17.16
CA SER A 23 -2.97 -18.48 18.35
C SER A 23 -1.94 -17.36 18.65
N VAL A 24 -1.49 -16.64 17.64
CA VAL A 24 -0.54 -15.52 17.73
C VAL A 24 -1.11 -14.34 18.55
N LEU A 25 -2.43 -14.17 18.60
CA LEU A 25 -3.09 -13.13 19.40
C LEU A 25 -2.91 -13.33 20.91
N ARG A 26 -2.49 -14.51 21.37
CA ARG A 26 -2.12 -14.74 22.78
C ARG A 26 -0.90 -13.94 23.20
N HIS A 27 -0.04 -13.57 22.25
CA HIS A 27 1.08 -12.67 22.53
C HIS A 27 0.57 -11.24 22.68
N ARG A 28 0.41 -10.78 23.91
CA ARG A 28 -0.17 -9.46 24.26
C ARG A 28 0.45 -8.30 23.48
N ASN A 29 1.78 -8.29 23.34
CA ASN A 29 2.46 -7.22 22.61
C ASN A 29 2.10 -7.21 21.12
N PHE A 30 1.99 -8.39 20.52
CA PHE A 30 1.56 -8.51 19.12
C PHE A 30 0.09 -8.10 18.95
N ALA A 31 -0.80 -8.53 19.82
CA ALA A 31 -2.21 -8.14 19.78
C ALA A 31 -2.39 -6.62 19.89
N LEU A 32 -1.70 -5.97 20.82
CA LEU A 32 -1.72 -4.51 20.98
C LEU A 32 -1.18 -3.79 19.73
N TYR A 33 -0.05 -4.26 19.20
CA TYR A 33 0.53 -3.71 17.95
C TYR A 33 -0.40 -3.89 16.76
N LEU A 34 -0.97 -5.09 16.58
CA LEU A 34 -1.90 -5.39 15.48
C LEU A 34 -3.13 -4.48 15.55
N SER A 35 -3.73 -4.36 16.74
CA SER A 35 -4.89 -3.47 16.96
C SER A 35 -4.54 -2.01 16.68
N ALA A 36 -3.42 -1.52 17.21
CA ALA A 36 -2.95 -0.15 16.96
C ALA A 36 -2.78 0.13 15.47
N ARG A 37 -2.12 -0.78 14.75
CA ARG A 37 -1.89 -0.67 13.31
C ARG A 37 -3.20 -0.69 12.52
N THR A 38 -4.10 -1.61 12.84
CA THR A 38 -5.39 -1.75 12.14
C THR A 38 -6.27 -0.52 12.34
N LEU A 39 -6.37 -0.01 13.59
CA LEU A 39 -7.13 1.20 13.90
C LEU A 39 -6.55 2.43 13.21
N ALA A 40 -5.22 2.58 13.21
CA ALA A 40 -4.56 3.68 12.53
C ALA A 40 -4.78 3.62 11.00
N THR A 41 -4.63 2.46 10.39
CA THR A 41 -4.88 2.29 8.95
C THR A 41 -6.32 2.62 8.60
N LEU A 42 -7.28 2.13 9.39
CA LEU A 42 -8.71 2.41 9.20
C LEU A 42 -9.00 3.91 9.28
N ALA A 43 -8.47 4.58 10.32
CA ALA A 43 -8.61 6.02 10.51
C ALA A 43 -8.08 6.84 9.32
N VAL A 44 -6.88 6.48 8.85
CA VAL A 44 -6.22 7.13 7.72
C VAL A 44 -7.02 6.96 6.43
N GLN A 45 -7.51 5.76 6.16
CA GLN A 45 -8.31 5.50 4.96
C GLN A 45 -9.65 6.25 4.98
N MET A 46 -10.26 6.38 6.14
CA MET A 46 -11.44 7.23 6.31
C MET A 46 -11.12 8.72 6.05
N GLN A 47 -10.00 9.22 6.61
CA GLN A 47 -9.56 10.60 6.41
C GLN A 47 -9.23 10.90 4.94
N ASN A 48 -8.60 9.98 4.21
CA ASN A 48 -8.27 10.16 2.80
C ASN A 48 -9.51 10.40 1.92
N VAL A 49 -10.61 9.71 2.20
CA VAL A 49 -11.90 9.97 1.52
C VAL A 49 -12.44 11.35 1.89
N ALA A 50 -12.44 11.68 3.18
CA ALA A 50 -12.97 12.95 3.68
C ALA A 50 -12.16 14.14 3.15
N ILE A 51 -10.83 14.07 3.16
CA ILE A 51 -9.94 15.12 2.66
C ILE A 51 -10.16 15.33 1.17
N GLY A 52 -10.13 14.25 0.37
CA GLY A 52 -10.34 14.34 -1.08
C GLY A 52 -11.68 14.98 -1.43
N TRP A 53 -12.76 14.56 -0.76
CA TRP A 53 -14.08 15.15 -0.96
C TRP A 53 -14.13 16.60 -0.51
N GLN A 54 -13.63 16.91 0.68
CA GLN A 54 -13.65 18.26 1.26
C GLN A 54 -12.85 19.25 0.42
N VAL A 55 -11.62 18.90 0.04
CA VAL A 55 -10.77 19.77 -0.81
C VAL A 55 -11.48 20.07 -2.12
N TYR A 56 -12.00 19.02 -2.78
CA TYR A 56 -12.68 19.25 -4.05
C TYR A 56 -13.97 20.07 -3.90
N SER A 57 -14.80 19.79 -2.89
CA SER A 57 -16.04 20.55 -2.65
C SER A 57 -15.79 22.03 -2.29
N MET A 58 -14.62 22.36 -1.73
CA MET A 58 -14.24 23.74 -1.41
C MET A 58 -13.68 24.50 -2.60
N THR A 59 -12.92 23.84 -3.47
CA THR A 59 -12.13 24.51 -4.52
C THR A 59 -12.64 24.28 -5.93
N HIS A 60 -13.35 23.18 -6.18
CA HIS A 60 -13.68 22.69 -7.53
C HIS A 60 -12.49 22.70 -8.49
N ASN A 61 -11.26 22.57 -7.95
CA ASN A 61 -10.02 22.63 -8.69
C ASN A 61 -9.35 21.25 -8.71
N LEU A 62 -9.18 20.69 -9.90
CA LEU A 62 -8.57 19.38 -10.11
C LEU A 62 -7.10 19.35 -9.73
N PHE A 63 -6.40 20.47 -9.88
CA PHE A 63 -4.99 20.60 -9.48
C PHE A 63 -4.81 20.42 -7.97
N ASP A 64 -5.76 20.89 -7.15
CA ASP A 64 -5.70 20.75 -5.70
C ASP A 64 -5.82 19.28 -5.26
N LEU A 65 -6.51 18.43 -6.01
CA LEU A 65 -6.53 16.99 -5.78
C LEU A 65 -5.14 16.36 -6.00
N GLY A 66 -4.43 16.78 -7.03
CA GLY A 66 -3.03 16.36 -7.25
C GLY A 66 -2.09 16.85 -6.16
N LEU A 67 -2.30 18.07 -5.63
CA LEU A 67 -1.50 18.62 -4.53
C LEU A 67 -1.66 17.81 -3.24
N ILE A 68 -2.77 17.10 -3.01
CA ILE A 68 -2.92 16.20 -1.85
C ILE A 68 -1.83 15.14 -1.86
N GLY A 69 -1.62 14.47 -3.01
CA GLY A 69 -0.56 13.47 -3.17
C GLY A 69 0.84 14.09 -2.99
N LEU A 70 1.11 15.20 -3.66
CA LEU A 70 2.42 15.87 -3.57
C LEU A 70 2.75 16.34 -2.15
N ALA A 71 1.78 16.91 -1.42
CA ALA A 71 1.96 17.39 -0.06
C ALA A 71 2.33 16.27 0.92
N GLN A 72 1.87 15.05 0.67
CA GLN A 72 2.24 13.86 1.45
C GLN A 72 3.56 13.25 0.97
N PHE A 73 3.79 13.22 -0.34
CA PHE A 73 4.94 12.55 -0.94
C PHE A 73 6.25 13.28 -0.71
N LEU A 74 6.27 14.60 -0.91
CA LEU A 74 7.53 15.37 -0.85
C LEU A 74 8.24 15.23 0.52
N PRO A 75 7.57 15.44 1.67
CA PRO A 75 8.19 15.23 2.97
C PRO A 75 8.51 13.75 3.24
N PHE A 76 7.68 12.82 2.78
CA PHE A 76 7.97 11.39 2.87
C PHE A 76 9.29 11.06 2.17
N LEU A 77 9.48 11.51 0.92
CA LEU A 77 10.70 11.26 0.14
C LEU A 77 11.93 11.90 0.79
N ALA A 78 11.79 13.13 1.29
CA ALA A 78 12.88 13.84 1.94
C ALA A 78 13.34 13.18 3.24
N LEU A 79 12.42 12.56 3.97
CA LEU A 79 12.68 12.01 5.31
C LEU A 79 12.91 10.49 5.34
N ILE A 80 12.61 9.74 4.26
CA ILE A 80 12.65 8.26 4.27
C ILE A 80 14.01 7.69 4.68
N LEU A 81 15.10 8.34 4.28
CA LEU A 81 16.46 7.90 4.63
C LEU A 81 16.80 8.22 6.08
N ILE A 82 16.40 9.40 6.56
CA ILE A 82 16.54 9.78 7.96
C ILE A 82 15.72 8.82 8.82
N ALA A 83 14.52 8.48 8.39
CA ALA A 83 13.63 7.55 9.05
C ALA A 83 14.19 6.13 9.13
N GLY A 84 14.83 5.65 8.04
CA GLY A 84 15.54 4.37 8.04
C GLY A 84 16.66 4.34 9.09
N HIS A 85 17.52 5.38 9.10
CA HIS A 85 18.58 5.50 10.09
C HIS A 85 18.03 5.60 11.53
N ALA A 86 16.94 6.33 11.72
CA ALA A 86 16.29 6.43 13.03
C ALA A 86 15.75 5.08 13.51
N ALA A 87 15.15 4.26 12.61
CA ALA A 87 14.64 2.93 12.94
C ALA A 87 15.73 1.93 13.35
N ASP A 88 16.97 2.15 12.89
CA ASP A 88 18.14 1.33 13.29
C ASP A 88 18.71 1.78 14.65
N ARG A 89 18.63 3.09 14.98
CA ARG A 89 19.29 3.67 16.16
C ARG A 89 18.37 3.80 17.38
N TYR A 90 17.11 4.10 17.18
CA TYR A 90 16.15 4.35 18.26
C TYR A 90 15.21 3.18 18.49
N ASP A 91 14.59 3.12 19.67
CA ASP A 91 13.55 2.12 19.98
C ASP A 91 12.41 2.20 18.96
N ARG A 92 12.21 1.11 18.23
CA ARG A 92 11.23 0.99 17.15
C ARG A 92 9.80 1.23 17.63
N ARG A 93 9.48 0.78 18.86
CA ARG A 93 8.19 1.04 19.51
C ARG A 93 7.95 2.55 19.67
N ASN A 94 8.96 3.26 20.17
CA ASN A 94 8.84 4.71 20.40
C ASN A 94 8.72 5.48 19.08
N LEU A 95 9.41 5.04 18.04
CA LEU A 95 9.28 5.63 16.70
C LEU A 95 7.87 5.43 16.13
N VAL A 96 7.30 4.22 16.23
CA VAL A 96 5.92 3.96 15.78
C VAL A 96 4.93 4.76 16.63
N ALA A 97 5.12 4.82 17.96
CA ALA A 97 4.25 5.61 18.84
C ALA A 97 4.30 7.11 18.52
N LEU A 98 5.50 7.67 18.24
CA LEU A 98 5.67 9.06 17.84
C LEU A 98 5.02 9.35 16.49
N ALA A 99 5.19 8.47 15.51
CA ALA A 99 4.56 8.59 14.19
C ALA A 99 3.02 8.55 14.29
N LEU A 100 2.47 7.63 15.11
CA LEU A 100 1.03 7.57 15.38
C LEU A 100 0.53 8.81 16.11
N PHE A 101 1.30 9.33 17.07
CA PHE A 101 0.98 10.57 17.77
C PHE A 101 0.95 11.77 16.82
N ALA A 102 1.91 11.87 15.90
CA ALA A 102 1.88 12.91 14.86
C ALA A 102 0.66 12.78 13.95
N GLN A 103 0.30 11.56 13.52
CA GLN A 103 -0.93 11.32 12.75
C GLN A 103 -2.21 11.67 13.54
N MET A 104 -2.22 11.38 14.84
CA MET A 104 -3.32 11.79 15.74
C MET A 104 -3.46 13.31 15.77
N LEU A 105 -2.35 14.04 15.91
CA LEU A 105 -2.36 15.52 15.86
C LEU A 105 -2.90 16.02 14.52
N CYS A 106 -2.52 15.41 13.39
CA CYS A 106 -3.09 15.73 12.08
C CYS A 106 -4.61 15.55 12.07
N GLY A 107 -5.12 14.43 12.60
CA GLY A 107 -6.55 14.16 12.71
C GLY A 107 -7.28 15.20 13.56
N LEU A 108 -6.70 15.57 14.70
CA LEU A 108 -7.26 16.59 15.59
C LEU A 108 -7.24 18.00 14.96
N MET A 109 -6.20 18.34 14.19
CA MET A 109 -6.15 19.60 13.44
C MET A 109 -7.23 19.66 12.36
N LEU A 110 -7.44 18.57 11.60
CA LEU A 110 -8.52 18.47 10.62
C LEU A 110 -9.89 18.58 11.29
N LEU A 111 -10.06 17.96 12.44
CA LEU A 111 -11.29 18.07 13.24
C LEU A 111 -11.54 19.52 13.68
N LEU A 112 -10.50 20.20 14.18
CA LEU A 112 -10.58 21.61 14.55
C LEU A 112 -10.98 22.48 13.36
N PHE A 113 -10.36 22.25 12.19
CA PHE A 113 -10.72 22.98 10.98
C PHE A 113 -12.17 22.75 10.56
N ALA A 114 -12.67 21.53 10.72
CA ALA A 114 -14.08 21.22 10.44
C ALA A 114 -15.04 21.93 11.42
N TYR A 115 -14.62 22.14 12.68
CA TYR A 115 -15.43 22.87 13.68
C TYR A 115 -15.41 24.37 13.46
N THR A 116 -14.25 24.95 13.13
CA THR A 116 -14.08 26.40 12.91
C THR A 116 -14.67 26.88 11.58
N GLY A 117 -15.08 25.97 10.67
CA GLY A 117 -15.63 26.34 9.38
C GLY A 117 -14.55 26.96 8.46
N LEU A 118 -13.36 26.36 8.43
CA LEU A 118 -12.25 26.85 7.63
C LEU A 118 -12.62 27.01 6.17
N SER A 119 -12.46 28.23 5.63
CA SER A 119 -12.75 28.57 4.23
C SER A 119 -11.54 28.42 3.29
N ALA A 120 -10.33 28.35 3.85
CA ALA A 120 -9.11 28.20 3.09
C ALA A 120 -8.62 26.74 3.06
N VAL A 121 -8.05 26.31 1.93
CA VAL A 121 -7.57 24.92 1.73
C VAL A 121 -6.13 24.72 2.16
N TRP A 122 -5.31 25.78 2.12
CA TRP A 122 -3.89 25.69 2.43
C TRP A 122 -3.54 25.07 3.82
N PRO A 123 -4.34 25.26 4.91
CA PRO A 123 -4.05 24.61 6.17
C PRO A 123 -4.20 23.09 6.10
N ILE A 124 -5.09 22.59 5.24
CA ILE A 124 -5.21 21.14 4.99
C ILE A 124 -3.91 20.60 4.38
N PHE A 125 -3.34 21.31 3.41
CA PHE A 125 -2.05 20.92 2.82
C PHE A 125 -0.90 20.96 3.85
N ALA A 126 -0.87 21.94 4.74
CA ALA A 126 0.11 21.98 5.83
C ALA A 126 0.01 20.75 6.76
N VAL A 127 -1.22 20.32 7.09
CA VAL A 127 -1.44 19.08 7.84
C VAL A 127 -0.99 17.85 7.05
N LEU A 128 -1.20 17.81 5.73
CA LEU A 128 -0.77 16.70 4.88
C LEU A 128 0.76 16.60 4.80
N VAL A 129 1.48 17.72 4.82
CA VAL A 129 2.95 17.74 4.92
C VAL A 129 3.42 17.12 6.25
N LEU A 130 2.78 17.45 7.37
CA LEU A 130 3.07 16.83 8.67
C LEU A 130 2.74 15.33 8.65
N TYR A 131 1.62 14.95 8.04
CA TYR A 131 1.19 13.57 7.90
C TYR A 131 2.19 12.74 7.06
N GLY A 132 2.63 13.26 5.90
CA GLY A 132 3.65 12.63 5.05
C GLY A 132 4.99 12.46 5.77
N SER A 133 5.37 13.46 6.59
CA SER A 133 6.55 13.38 7.46
C SER A 133 6.44 12.24 8.47
N ALA A 134 5.32 12.12 9.17
CA ALA A 134 5.06 11.04 10.13
C ALA A 134 5.07 9.66 9.44
N ARG A 135 4.47 9.56 8.25
CA ARG A 135 4.40 8.33 7.45
C ARG A 135 5.78 7.80 7.06
N ALA A 136 6.77 8.68 6.82
CA ALA A 136 8.13 8.29 6.49
C ALA A 136 8.75 7.39 7.59
N PHE A 137 8.51 7.69 8.86
CA PHE A 137 9.01 6.92 10.00
C PHE A 137 8.22 5.64 10.26
N MET A 138 6.97 5.57 9.83
CA MET A 138 6.09 4.43 10.08
C MET A 138 6.55 3.15 9.37
N GLY A 139 6.90 3.24 8.08
CA GLY A 139 7.24 2.09 7.24
C GLY A 139 8.38 1.24 7.79
N PRO A 140 9.61 1.79 7.91
CA PRO A 140 10.77 1.06 8.44
C PRO A 140 10.55 0.54 9.86
N ALA A 141 9.95 1.37 10.74
CA ALA A 141 9.75 1.01 12.14
C ALA A 141 8.75 -0.14 12.33
N THR A 142 7.64 -0.17 11.56
CA THR A 142 6.63 -1.24 11.66
C THR A 142 7.13 -2.59 11.13
N GLN A 143 7.94 -2.59 10.07
CA GLN A 143 8.55 -3.83 9.56
C GLN A 143 9.55 -4.40 10.57
N ALA A 144 10.34 -3.53 11.16
CA ALA A 144 11.39 -3.92 12.09
C ALA A 144 10.88 -4.37 13.46
N ILE A 145 9.76 -3.82 13.97
CA ILE A 145 9.21 -4.18 15.28
C ILE A 145 8.57 -5.57 15.27
N LEU A 146 7.93 -5.96 14.16
CA LEU A 146 7.15 -7.21 14.06
C LEU A 146 7.98 -8.45 14.41
N VAL A 147 9.24 -8.49 13.99
CA VAL A 147 10.18 -9.59 14.27
C VAL A 147 10.38 -9.81 15.77
N ASN A 148 10.26 -8.75 16.57
CA ASN A 148 10.54 -8.78 18.01
C ASN A 148 9.28 -9.01 18.88
N LEU A 149 8.08 -9.05 18.27
CA LEU A 149 6.81 -9.16 19.01
C LEU A 149 6.34 -10.60 19.22
N VAL A 150 6.87 -11.54 18.46
CA VAL A 150 6.47 -12.95 18.49
C VAL A 150 7.69 -13.87 18.41
N PRO A 151 7.62 -15.09 18.96
CA PRO A 151 8.65 -16.12 18.76
C PRO A 151 8.80 -16.46 17.26
N GLN A 152 10.01 -16.91 16.87
CA GLN A 152 10.32 -17.22 15.47
C GLN A 152 9.37 -18.27 14.85
N GLN A 153 8.90 -19.24 15.62
CA GLN A 153 7.94 -20.25 15.18
C GLN A 153 6.57 -19.70 14.80
N ASP A 154 6.15 -18.57 15.39
CA ASP A 154 4.86 -17.93 15.13
C ASP A 154 4.99 -16.73 14.16
N PHE A 155 6.21 -16.39 13.72
CA PHE A 155 6.46 -15.22 12.90
C PHE A 155 5.68 -15.21 11.57
N SER A 156 5.63 -16.34 10.87
CA SER A 156 4.86 -16.45 9.62
C SER A 156 3.37 -16.18 9.82
N LYS A 157 2.78 -16.69 10.91
CA LYS A 157 1.37 -16.45 11.26
C LYS A 157 1.14 -14.97 11.62
N ALA A 158 2.10 -14.35 12.34
CA ALA A 158 2.03 -12.92 12.69
C ALA A 158 2.09 -12.03 11.45
N VAL A 159 2.97 -12.32 10.50
CA VAL A 159 3.05 -11.61 9.21
C VAL A 159 1.75 -11.75 8.43
N ALA A 160 1.22 -12.97 8.31
CA ALA A 160 -0.03 -13.24 7.60
C ALA A 160 -1.21 -12.46 8.22
N LEU A 161 -1.36 -12.52 9.55
CA LEU A 161 -2.46 -11.83 10.23
C LEU A 161 -2.32 -10.32 10.15
N SER A 162 -1.09 -9.78 10.28
CA SER A 162 -0.81 -8.36 10.15
C SER A 162 -1.10 -7.84 8.74
N SER A 163 -0.75 -8.60 7.70
CA SER A 163 -1.05 -8.24 6.30
C SER A 163 -2.56 -8.31 6.03
N SER A 164 -3.23 -9.38 6.48
CA SER A 164 -4.68 -9.50 6.32
C SER A 164 -5.45 -8.36 6.98
N SER A 165 -5.09 -8.03 8.23
CA SER A 165 -5.72 -6.91 8.96
C SER A 165 -5.48 -5.56 8.25
N PHE A 166 -4.29 -5.34 7.71
CA PHE A 166 -3.99 -4.16 6.91
C PHE A 166 -4.87 -4.07 5.66
N HIS A 167 -4.98 -5.14 4.88
CA HIS A 167 -5.81 -5.16 3.68
C HIS A 167 -7.30 -4.98 3.99
N VAL A 168 -7.80 -5.59 5.07
CA VAL A 168 -9.19 -5.38 5.53
C VAL A 168 -9.41 -3.89 5.84
N ALA A 169 -8.51 -3.25 6.56
CA ALA A 169 -8.63 -1.82 6.89
C ALA A 169 -8.56 -0.92 5.64
N VAL A 170 -7.71 -1.26 4.66
CA VAL A 170 -7.62 -0.53 3.37
C VAL A 170 -8.90 -0.67 2.55
N ILE A 171 -9.56 -1.84 2.58
CA ILE A 171 -10.80 -2.08 1.84
C ILE A 171 -12.00 -1.42 2.56
N VAL A 172 -12.13 -1.62 3.85
CA VAL A 172 -13.31 -1.17 4.63
C VAL A 172 -13.24 0.31 4.96
N GLY A 173 -12.04 0.86 5.18
CA GLY A 173 -11.84 2.24 5.60
C GLY A 173 -12.48 3.29 4.70
N PRO A 174 -12.27 3.25 3.38
CA PRO A 174 -12.87 4.22 2.48
C PRO A 174 -14.40 4.20 2.50
N SER A 175 -15.02 3.02 2.54
CA SER A 175 -16.48 2.88 2.66
C SER A 175 -17.00 3.50 3.94
N LEU A 176 -16.35 3.25 5.08
CA LEU A 176 -16.72 3.88 6.35
C LEU A 176 -16.51 5.39 6.32
N GLY A 177 -15.40 5.85 5.70
CA GLY A 177 -15.14 7.28 5.52
C GLY A 177 -16.26 7.97 4.75
N GLY A 178 -16.67 7.42 3.61
CA GLY A 178 -17.78 7.92 2.82
C GLY A 178 -19.12 7.87 3.56
N LEU A 179 -19.40 6.77 4.25
CA LEU A 179 -20.64 6.60 5.03
C LEU A 179 -20.76 7.63 6.14
N PHE A 180 -19.73 7.79 6.97
CA PHE A 180 -19.75 8.75 8.07
C PHE A 180 -19.71 10.20 7.58
N TYR A 181 -19.19 10.45 6.38
CA TYR A 181 -19.22 11.79 5.78
C TYR A 181 -20.66 12.27 5.46
N LEU A 182 -21.65 11.38 5.36
CA LEU A 182 -23.06 11.77 5.26
C LEU A 182 -23.51 12.63 6.45
N ALA A 183 -22.96 12.42 7.63
CA ALA A 183 -23.16 13.25 8.82
C ALA A 183 -22.21 14.46 8.87
N GLY A 184 -21.46 14.73 7.79
CA GLY A 184 -20.52 15.82 7.64
C GLY A 184 -19.06 15.47 7.98
N PRO A 185 -18.11 16.33 7.55
CA PRO A 185 -16.67 16.11 7.76
C PRO A 185 -16.28 16.00 9.24
N LYS A 186 -16.98 16.72 10.13
CA LYS A 186 -16.76 16.67 11.59
C LYS A 186 -16.87 15.25 12.13
N THR A 187 -17.84 14.47 11.67
CA THR A 187 -18.08 13.10 12.12
C THR A 187 -16.92 12.18 11.73
N VAL A 188 -16.44 12.27 10.49
CA VAL A 188 -15.30 11.45 10.01
C VAL A 188 -14.04 11.78 10.80
N TYR A 189 -13.72 13.08 10.92
CA TYR A 189 -12.51 13.50 11.64
C TYR A 189 -12.59 13.20 13.14
N MET A 190 -13.76 13.27 13.77
CA MET A 190 -13.96 12.87 15.16
C MET A 190 -13.71 11.36 15.35
N ILE A 191 -14.36 10.51 14.55
CA ILE A 191 -14.21 9.06 14.65
C ILE A 191 -12.76 8.65 14.36
N SER A 192 -12.16 9.16 13.29
CA SER A 192 -10.78 8.84 12.94
C SER A 192 -9.78 9.32 14.01
N SER A 193 -10.01 10.49 14.62
CA SER A 193 -9.18 10.96 15.74
C SER A 193 -9.30 10.05 16.96
N VAL A 194 -10.49 9.58 17.29
CA VAL A 194 -10.70 8.61 18.38
C VAL A 194 -9.95 7.30 18.09
N LEU A 195 -10.04 6.79 16.86
CA LEU A 195 -9.30 5.58 16.47
C LEU A 195 -7.78 5.77 16.56
N LEU A 196 -7.26 6.95 16.19
CA LEU A 196 -5.83 7.29 16.31
C LEU A 196 -5.40 7.43 17.77
N VAL A 197 -6.22 8.05 18.64
CA VAL A 197 -5.97 8.10 20.08
C VAL A 197 -5.87 6.69 20.67
N LEU A 198 -6.82 5.81 20.33
CA LEU A 198 -6.79 4.41 20.76
C LEU A 198 -5.53 3.69 20.23
N ALA A 199 -5.15 3.94 18.97
CA ALA A 199 -3.95 3.37 18.38
C ALA A 199 -2.67 3.80 19.13
N VAL A 200 -2.55 5.10 19.48
CA VAL A 200 -1.44 5.63 20.29
C VAL A 200 -1.40 4.96 21.65
N ILE A 201 -2.55 4.88 22.34
CA ILE A 201 -2.63 4.25 23.68
C ILE A 201 -2.18 2.78 23.59
N MET A 202 -2.71 2.02 22.62
CA MET A 202 -2.34 0.61 22.44
C MET A 202 -0.86 0.45 22.14
N MET A 203 -0.29 1.32 21.30
CA MET A 203 1.14 1.27 20.98
C MET A 203 2.01 1.61 22.20
N CYS A 204 1.60 2.55 23.04
CA CYS A 204 2.27 2.88 24.31
C CYS A 204 2.21 1.74 25.33
N LEU A 205 1.21 0.86 25.27
CA LEU A 205 1.08 -0.32 26.13
C LEU A 205 1.93 -1.51 25.66
N VAL A 206 2.46 -1.50 24.44
CA VAL A 206 3.43 -2.50 23.95
C VAL A 206 4.70 -2.36 24.78
N LYS A 207 5.19 -3.46 25.34
CA LYS A 207 6.46 -3.44 26.08
C LYS A 207 7.62 -3.33 25.10
N SER A 208 8.58 -2.44 25.39
CA SER A 208 9.83 -2.36 24.63
C SER A 208 10.57 -3.68 24.71
N VAL A 209 11.01 -4.17 23.56
CA VAL A 209 11.83 -5.40 23.48
C VAL A 209 13.24 -4.97 23.13
N LYS A 210 14.23 -5.48 23.88
CA LYS A 210 15.65 -5.22 23.62
C LYS A 210 15.97 -5.56 22.15
N GLN A 211 16.45 -4.56 21.43
CA GLN A 211 16.91 -4.76 20.06
C GLN A 211 18.21 -5.55 20.09
N ALA A 212 18.29 -6.63 19.32
CA ALA A 212 19.58 -7.10 18.85
C ALA A 212 20.11 -6.02 17.89
N SER A 213 21.26 -5.44 18.22
CA SER A 213 21.89 -4.41 17.38
C SER A 213 22.02 -4.96 15.96
N ALA A 214 21.30 -4.37 15.02
CA ALA A 214 21.48 -4.68 13.61
C ALA A 214 22.89 -4.23 13.21
N SER A 215 23.65 -5.14 12.64
CA SER A 215 25.01 -4.92 12.18
C SER A 215 24.98 -4.01 10.93
N GLY A 216 25.33 -2.75 11.12
CA GLY A 216 25.68 -1.80 10.07
C GLY A 216 24.60 -0.75 9.77
N PRO A 217 25.01 0.51 9.57
CA PRO A 217 24.09 1.61 9.23
C PRO A 217 23.52 1.39 7.84
N ALA A 218 22.22 1.68 7.67
CA ALA A 218 21.62 1.86 6.35
C ALA A 218 22.38 2.98 5.64
N SER A 219 23.29 2.61 4.72
CA SER A 219 24.13 3.55 3.98
C SER A 219 23.51 3.80 2.62
N TRP A 220 23.66 5.02 2.09
CA TRP A 220 23.41 5.33 0.69
C TRP A 220 24.02 4.29 -0.25
N HIS A 221 25.21 3.77 0.10
CA HIS A 221 25.88 2.72 -0.65
C HIS A 221 25.01 1.45 -0.76
N THR A 222 24.31 1.10 0.29
CA THR A 222 23.43 -0.08 0.33
C THR A 222 22.22 0.08 -0.59
N VAL A 223 21.63 1.26 -0.62
CA VAL A 223 20.50 1.59 -1.53
C VAL A 223 20.96 1.64 -2.98
N LEU A 224 22.12 2.27 -3.24
CA LEU A 224 22.71 2.35 -4.57
C LEU A 224 23.10 0.97 -5.11
N GLU A 225 23.52 0.05 -4.26
CA GLU A 225 23.84 -1.32 -4.65
C GLU A 225 22.57 -2.09 -5.09
N GLY A 226 21.46 -1.94 -4.35
CA GLY A 226 20.16 -2.47 -4.76
C GLY A 226 19.67 -1.86 -6.09
N LEU A 227 19.80 -0.53 -6.25
CA LEU A 227 19.46 0.16 -7.48
C LEU A 227 20.32 -0.28 -8.67
N ARG A 228 21.64 -0.42 -8.46
CA ARG A 228 22.57 -0.91 -9.50
C ARG A 228 22.22 -2.34 -9.92
N PHE A 229 21.86 -3.20 -9.00
CA PHE A 229 21.40 -4.55 -9.32
C PHE A 229 20.14 -4.52 -10.19
N VAL A 230 19.11 -3.76 -9.78
CA VAL A 230 17.86 -3.59 -10.55
C VAL A 230 18.18 -3.10 -11.96
N TRP A 231 19.06 -2.09 -12.09
CA TRP A 231 19.42 -1.53 -13.39
C TRP A 231 20.10 -2.54 -14.34
N ASN A 232 20.96 -3.39 -13.78
CA ASN A 232 21.71 -4.39 -14.55
C ASN A 232 20.86 -5.62 -14.91
N LYS A 233 19.85 -5.94 -14.13
CA LYS A 233 18.95 -7.09 -14.38
C LYS A 233 17.71 -6.65 -15.17
N LYS A 234 17.80 -6.77 -16.51
CA LYS A 234 16.76 -6.29 -17.44
C LYS A 234 15.34 -6.80 -17.13
N ILE A 235 15.20 -8.05 -16.65
CA ILE A 235 13.90 -8.63 -16.30
C ILE A 235 13.33 -7.93 -15.06
N VAL A 236 14.14 -7.74 -14.02
CA VAL A 236 13.74 -7.05 -12.78
C VAL A 236 13.46 -5.58 -13.05
N LEU A 237 14.32 -4.92 -13.83
CA LEU A 237 14.11 -3.54 -14.28
C LEU A 237 12.81 -3.40 -15.05
N GLY A 238 12.56 -4.30 -16.01
CA GLY A 238 11.32 -4.31 -16.81
C GLY A 238 10.08 -4.48 -15.93
N ALA A 239 10.12 -5.39 -14.97
CA ALA A 239 8.99 -5.65 -14.08
C ALA A 239 8.69 -4.49 -13.14
N ILE A 240 9.72 -3.89 -12.51
CA ILE A 240 9.56 -2.75 -11.57
C ILE A 240 9.16 -1.48 -12.33
N SER A 241 9.81 -1.21 -13.48
CA SER A 241 9.54 0.01 -14.25
C SER A 241 8.21 -0.05 -15.01
N LEU A 242 7.73 -1.22 -15.41
CA LEU A 242 6.37 -1.38 -15.96
C LEU A 242 5.32 -0.85 -14.99
N ASP A 243 5.40 -1.28 -13.74
CA ASP A 243 4.49 -0.84 -12.70
C ASP A 243 4.63 0.66 -12.39
N LEU A 244 5.88 1.14 -12.27
CA LEU A 244 6.14 2.56 -12.04
C LEU A 244 5.41 3.45 -13.07
N PHE A 245 5.60 3.18 -14.35
CA PHE A 245 5.02 4.00 -15.41
C PHE A 245 3.52 3.75 -15.60
N ALA A 246 3.05 2.51 -15.41
CA ALA A 246 1.63 2.19 -15.48
C ALA A 246 0.83 2.92 -14.40
N VAL A 247 1.34 2.93 -13.17
CA VAL A 247 0.69 3.60 -12.03
C VAL A 247 0.86 5.13 -12.13
N LEU A 248 2.03 5.61 -12.60
CA LEU A 248 2.29 7.03 -12.80
C LEU A 248 1.23 7.65 -13.73
N PHE A 249 0.94 7.04 -14.86
CA PHE A 249 -0.07 7.53 -15.79
C PHE A 249 -1.49 7.08 -15.43
N GLY A 250 -1.63 5.98 -14.70
CA GLY A 250 -2.92 5.44 -14.28
C GLY A 250 -3.49 6.03 -12.98
N GLY A 251 -2.96 7.13 -12.46
CA GLY A 251 -3.32 7.75 -11.19
C GLY A 251 -4.75 8.32 -11.07
N ALA A 252 -5.69 7.86 -11.91
CA ALA A 252 -7.09 8.31 -11.95
C ALA A 252 -7.81 8.21 -10.59
N THR A 253 -7.31 7.43 -9.64
CA THR A 253 -7.87 7.33 -8.28
C THR A 253 -7.83 8.65 -7.50
N ALA A 254 -6.87 9.53 -7.78
CA ALA A 254 -6.82 10.89 -7.23
C ALA A 254 -8.00 11.75 -7.70
N LEU A 255 -8.50 11.49 -8.91
CA LEU A 255 -9.59 12.23 -9.53
C LEU A 255 -10.99 11.68 -9.17
N LEU A 256 -11.08 10.58 -8.41
CA LEU A 256 -12.37 10.00 -8.00
C LEU A 256 -13.29 10.98 -7.26
N PRO A 257 -12.83 11.92 -6.40
CA PRO A 257 -13.70 12.91 -5.81
C PRO A 257 -14.41 13.79 -6.86
N ALA A 258 -13.68 14.26 -7.86
CA ALA A 258 -14.22 15.05 -8.95
C ALA A 258 -15.16 14.22 -9.85
N LEU A 259 -14.74 12.99 -10.19
CA LEU A 259 -15.58 12.07 -10.97
C LEU A 259 -16.90 11.77 -10.25
N ALA A 260 -16.87 11.53 -8.95
CA ALA A 260 -18.05 11.26 -8.13
C ALA A 260 -18.98 12.47 -8.07
N HIS A 261 -18.43 13.67 -7.92
CA HIS A 261 -19.19 14.91 -7.77
C HIS A 261 -19.76 15.41 -9.11
N ASP A 262 -18.91 15.55 -10.15
CA ASP A 262 -19.27 16.27 -11.38
C ASP A 262 -19.83 15.38 -12.49
N VAL A 263 -19.47 14.09 -12.53
CA VAL A 263 -19.84 13.17 -13.61
C VAL A 263 -20.88 12.15 -13.17
N LEU A 264 -20.63 11.52 -12.03
CA LEU A 264 -21.53 10.48 -11.51
C LEU A 264 -22.66 11.08 -10.65
N HIS A 265 -22.53 12.33 -10.22
CA HIS A 265 -23.50 13.05 -9.36
C HIS A 265 -23.87 12.26 -8.10
N ILE A 266 -22.85 11.63 -7.47
CA ILE A 266 -23.00 10.84 -6.26
C ILE A 266 -22.35 11.55 -5.07
N GLY A 267 -22.84 11.27 -3.88
CA GLY A 267 -22.32 11.84 -2.65
C GLY A 267 -21.02 11.16 -2.16
N PRO A 268 -20.51 11.59 -1.00
CA PRO A 268 -19.28 11.06 -0.40
C PRO A 268 -19.33 9.56 -0.07
N ASN A 269 -20.51 9.01 0.21
CA ASN A 269 -20.73 7.56 0.36
C ASN A 269 -20.44 6.79 -0.94
N GLY A 270 -20.87 7.34 -2.08
CA GLY A 270 -20.55 6.79 -3.39
C GLY A 270 -19.04 6.84 -3.67
N LEU A 271 -18.35 7.94 -3.32
CA LEU A 271 -16.90 8.03 -3.38
C LEU A 271 -16.22 6.97 -2.49
N GLY A 272 -16.72 6.74 -1.28
CA GLY A 272 -16.22 5.69 -0.40
C GLY A 272 -16.33 4.30 -1.04
N ALA A 273 -17.45 4.00 -1.67
CA ALA A 273 -17.66 2.77 -2.42
C ALA A 273 -16.69 2.65 -3.61
N LEU A 274 -16.53 3.71 -4.43
CA LEU A 274 -15.58 3.72 -5.54
C LEU A 274 -14.15 3.43 -5.06
N ARG A 275 -13.69 4.07 -3.99
CA ARG A 275 -12.35 3.86 -3.42
C ARG A 275 -12.14 2.47 -2.78
N THR A 276 -13.21 1.79 -2.43
CA THR A 276 -13.17 0.41 -1.89
C THR A 276 -12.94 -0.63 -2.98
N MET A 277 -13.48 -0.41 -4.18
CA MET A 277 -13.52 -1.41 -5.25
C MET A 277 -12.15 -1.92 -5.71
N PRO A 278 -11.12 -1.10 -5.91
CA PRO A 278 -9.79 -1.61 -6.28
C PRO A 278 -9.22 -2.57 -5.23
N GLY A 279 -9.34 -2.22 -3.94
CA GLY A 279 -8.91 -3.10 -2.85
C GLY A 279 -9.67 -4.42 -2.80
N ALA A 280 -10.99 -4.39 -3.02
CA ALA A 280 -11.82 -5.59 -3.07
C ALA A 280 -11.45 -6.49 -4.26
N GLY A 281 -11.21 -5.91 -5.44
CA GLY A 281 -10.75 -6.62 -6.63
C GLY A 281 -9.38 -7.28 -6.42
N ALA A 282 -8.43 -6.54 -5.86
CA ALA A 282 -7.11 -7.04 -5.53
C ALA A 282 -7.18 -8.19 -4.50
N ALA A 283 -7.99 -8.08 -3.46
CA ALA A 283 -8.15 -9.11 -2.45
C ALA A 283 -8.76 -10.41 -3.04
N LEU A 284 -9.82 -10.29 -3.82
CA LEU A 284 -10.44 -11.47 -4.44
C LEU A 284 -9.49 -12.13 -5.45
N CYS A 285 -8.78 -11.34 -6.25
CA CYS A 285 -7.76 -11.83 -7.18
C CYS A 285 -6.61 -12.53 -6.43
N SER A 286 -6.13 -11.97 -5.32
CA SER A 286 -5.10 -12.58 -4.47
C SER A 286 -5.53 -13.94 -3.93
N ILE A 287 -6.79 -14.06 -3.48
CA ILE A 287 -7.36 -15.35 -3.05
C ILE A 287 -7.41 -16.33 -4.23
N ALA A 288 -7.89 -15.89 -5.39
CA ALA A 288 -7.94 -16.74 -6.57
C ALA A 288 -6.54 -17.24 -6.98
N LEU A 289 -5.53 -16.39 -6.94
CA LEU A 289 -4.13 -16.74 -7.25
C LEU A 289 -3.52 -17.72 -6.23
N ALA A 290 -4.01 -17.74 -4.99
CA ALA A 290 -3.58 -18.71 -3.98
C ALA A 290 -4.07 -20.14 -4.33
N PHE A 291 -5.26 -20.27 -4.94
CA PHE A 291 -5.80 -21.56 -5.40
C PHE A 291 -5.40 -21.91 -6.84
N PHE A 292 -5.22 -20.90 -7.67
CA PHE A 292 -4.88 -21.04 -9.10
C PHE A 292 -3.63 -20.22 -9.43
N PRO A 293 -2.43 -20.67 -9.02
CA PRO A 293 -1.20 -19.91 -9.26
C PRO A 293 -0.86 -19.83 -10.75
N ILE A 294 -0.31 -18.70 -11.16
CA ILE A 294 0.18 -18.48 -12.53
C ILE A 294 1.47 -19.27 -12.71
N THR A 295 1.45 -20.31 -13.53
CA THR A 295 2.63 -21.16 -13.81
C THR A 295 3.12 -21.06 -15.24
N ARG A 296 2.28 -20.56 -16.18
CA ARG A 296 2.62 -20.41 -17.61
C ARG A 296 2.23 -19.02 -18.11
N ARG A 297 2.89 -18.60 -19.18
CA ARG A 297 2.68 -17.29 -19.85
C ARG A 297 2.80 -16.13 -18.85
N VAL A 298 3.78 -16.22 -17.96
CA VAL A 298 3.97 -15.28 -16.84
C VAL A 298 4.06 -13.83 -17.33
N GLY A 299 4.81 -13.57 -18.40
CA GLY A 299 4.92 -12.25 -18.99
C GLY A 299 3.60 -11.73 -19.58
N ALA A 300 2.83 -12.61 -20.24
CA ALA A 300 1.52 -12.24 -20.81
C ALA A 300 0.50 -11.91 -19.69
N TRP A 301 0.50 -12.63 -18.57
CA TRP A 301 -0.35 -12.31 -17.44
C TRP A 301 -0.01 -10.97 -16.81
N MET A 302 1.28 -10.67 -16.64
CA MET A 302 1.73 -9.39 -16.10
C MET A 302 1.33 -8.22 -16.99
N LEU A 303 1.64 -8.28 -18.28
CA LEU A 303 1.25 -7.25 -19.24
C LEU A 303 -0.27 -7.15 -19.42
N GLY A 304 -0.97 -8.29 -19.41
CA GLY A 304 -2.44 -8.35 -19.46
C GLY A 304 -3.11 -7.71 -18.27
N GLY A 305 -2.56 -7.90 -17.06
CA GLY A 305 -3.04 -7.24 -15.84
C GLY A 305 -2.93 -5.71 -15.94
N VAL A 306 -1.77 -5.21 -16.42
CA VAL A 306 -1.57 -3.77 -16.63
C VAL A 306 -2.44 -3.24 -17.79
N ALA A 307 -2.63 -4.03 -18.86
CA ALA A 307 -3.53 -3.66 -19.95
C ALA A 307 -4.99 -3.58 -19.48
N LEU A 308 -5.43 -4.51 -18.64
CA LEU A 308 -6.76 -4.47 -18.02
C LEU A 308 -6.93 -3.22 -17.16
N PHE A 309 -5.91 -2.82 -16.41
CA PHE A 309 -5.89 -1.60 -15.62
C PHE A 309 -6.03 -0.35 -16.53
N GLY A 310 -5.24 -0.25 -17.61
CA GLY A 310 -5.31 0.86 -18.56
C GLY A 310 -6.65 0.94 -19.31
N LEU A 311 -7.19 -0.21 -19.77
CA LEU A 311 -8.52 -0.27 -20.39
C LEU A 311 -9.61 0.13 -19.40
N GLY A 312 -9.52 -0.35 -18.16
CA GLY A 312 -10.42 0.04 -17.09
C GLY A 312 -10.39 1.57 -16.85
N THR A 313 -9.21 2.18 -16.85
CA THR A 313 -9.06 3.64 -16.72
C THR A 313 -9.78 4.38 -17.86
N ILE A 314 -9.68 3.90 -19.10
CA ILE A 314 -10.41 4.50 -20.25
C ILE A 314 -11.92 4.36 -20.05
N VAL A 315 -12.42 3.19 -19.68
CA VAL A 315 -13.85 2.97 -19.44
C VAL A 315 -14.34 3.83 -18.28
N LEU A 316 -13.55 3.96 -17.22
CA LEU A 316 -13.86 4.83 -16.07
C LEU A 316 -14.02 6.29 -16.49
N GLY A 317 -13.14 6.81 -17.36
CA GLY A 317 -13.24 8.17 -17.90
C GLY A 317 -14.39 8.40 -18.87
N SER A 318 -14.91 7.32 -19.47
CA SER A 318 -16.00 7.40 -20.47
C SER A 318 -17.39 7.15 -19.90
N THR A 319 -17.49 6.62 -18.65
CA THR A 319 -18.78 6.22 -18.07
C THR A 319 -19.41 7.31 -17.23
N THR A 320 -20.74 7.39 -17.29
CA THR A 320 -21.57 8.18 -16.39
C THR A 320 -22.37 7.29 -15.42
N SER A 321 -22.18 5.96 -15.52
CA SER A 321 -22.90 4.99 -14.69
C SER A 321 -22.06 4.62 -13.45
N PHE A 322 -22.63 4.83 -12.27
CA PHE A 322 -22.03 4.44 -11.01
C PHE A 322 -21.72 2.94 -10.92
N VAL A 323 -22.63 2.09 -11.41
CA VAL A 323 -22.44 0.63 -11.38
C VAL A 323 -21.28 0.22 -12.28
N VAL A 324 -21.18 0.81 -13.49
CA VAL A 324 -20.06 0.54 -14.40
C VAL A 324 -18.75 0.99 -13.76
N ALA A 325 -18.71 2.17 -13.12
CA ALA A 325 -17.52 2.65 -12.43
C ALA A 325 -17.06 1.71 -11.30
N LEU A 326 -18.00 1.17 -10.49
CA LEU A 326 -17.71 0.18 -9.46
C LEU A 326 -17.08 -1.11 -10.05
N VAL A 327 -17.72 -1.67 -11.08
CA VAL A 327 -17.23 -2.90 -11.71
C VAL A 327 -15.85 -2.70 -12.33
N VAL A 328 -15.65 -1.58 -13.00
CA VAL A 328 -14.38 -1.25 -13.66
C VAL A 328 -13.27 -1.07 -12.64
N LEU A 329 -13.51 -0.32 -11.57
CA LEU A 329 -12.53 -0.14 -10.48
C LEU A 329 -12.18 -1.47 -9.80
N PHE A 330 -13.15 -2.36 -9.62
CA PHE A 330 -12.91 -3.71 -9.13
C PHE A 330 -11.99 -4.50 -10.07
N LEU A 331 -12.26 -4.49 -11.38
CA LEU A 331 -11.43 -5.16 -12.39
C LEU A 331 -10.03 -4.53 -12.50
N MET A 332 -9.91 -3.21 -12.36
CA MET A 332 -8.62 -2.53 -12.30
C MET A 332 -7.78 -3.04 -11.12
N GLY A 333 -8.37 -3.15 -9.94
CA GLY A 333 -7.69 -3.69 -8.76
C GLY A 333 -7.30 -5.16 -8.92
N ALA A 334 -8.12 -5.97 -9.57
CA ALA A 334 -7.79 -7.37 -9.88
C ALA A 334 -6.63 -7.46 -10.89
N GLY A 335 -6.63 -6.62 -11.94
CA GLY A 335 -5.55 -6.54 -12.93
C GLY A 335 -4.22 -6.10 -12.32
N ASP A 336 -4.26 -5.08 -11.47
CA ASP A 336 -3.09 -4.62 -10.72
C ASP A 336 -2.51 -5.73 -9.84
N MET A 337 -3.36 -6.48 -9.11
CA MET A 337 -2.91 -7.57 -8.26
C MET A 337 -2.19 -8.69 -9.04
N ILE A 338 -2.60 -8.98 -10.28
CA ILE A 338 -1.90 -9.92 -11.16
C ILE A 338 -0.47 -9.42 -11.43
N SER A 339 -0.32 -8.15 -11.79
CA SER A 339 0.98 -7.52 -12.04
C SER A 339 1.86 -7.54 -10.78
N VAL A 340 1.31 -7.16 -9.63
CA VAL A 340 1.98 -7.17 -8.34
C VAL A 340 2.46 -8.58 -7.97
N TYR A 341 1.61 -9.60 -8.15
CA TYR A 341 1.94 -10.99 -7.86
C TYR A 341 3.13 -11.48 -8.70
N VAL A 342 3.08 -11.28 -10.01
CA VAL A 342 4.15 -11.69 -10.92
C VAL A 342 5.44 -10.94 -10.60
N ARG A 343 5.39 -9.62 -10.41
CA ARG A 343 6.55 -8.80 -10.06
C ARG A 343 7.21 -9.24 -8.76
N HIS A 344 6.42 -9.49 -7.70
CA HIS A 344 6.97 -9.98 -6.43
C HIS A 344 7.73 -11.29 -6.59
N LEU A 345 7.16 -12.26 -7.31
CA LEU A 345 7.83 -13.54 -7.55
C LEU A 345 9.10 -13.36 -8.39
N LEU A 346 9.05 -12.56 -9.46
CA LEU A 346 10.23 -12.28 -10.29
C LEU A 346 11.36 -11.65 -9.48
N VAL A 347 11.05 -10.63 -8.66
CA VAL A 347 12.03 -10.00 -7.80
C VAL A 347 12.63 -11.01 -6.81
N GLN A 348 11.82 -11.91 -6.25
CA GLN A 348 12.33 -12.92 -5.31
C GLN A 348 13.20 -13.98 -5.97
N TYR A 349 12.82 -14.47 -7.16
CA TYR A 349 13.56 -15.53 -7.86
C TYR A 349 14.85 -15.03 -8.52
N GLU A 350 14.85 -13.81 -9.05
CA GLU A 350 15.99 -13.23 -9.76
C GLU A 350 17.00 -12.55 -8.84
N THR A 351 16.66 -12.35 -7.56
CA THR A 351 17.53 -11.62 -6.62
C THR A 351 18.24 -12.61 -5.67
N PRO A 352 19.57 -12.59 -5.60
CA PRO A 352 20.33 -13.34 -4.62
C PRO A 352 19.95 -13.00 -3.17
N ASP A 353 20.02 -13.98 -2.26
CA ASP A 353 19.58 -13.83 -0.87
C ASP A 353 20.29 -12.68 -0.14
N GLU A 354 21.59 -12.46 -0.45
CA GLU A 354 22.45 -11.46 0.20
C GLU A 354 22.00 -10.02 -0.06
N ILE A 355 21.34 -9.77 -1.20
CA ILE A 355 20.88 -8.41 -1.60
C ILE A 355 19.38 -8.28 -1.70
N ARG A 356 18.61 -9.35 -1.42
CA ARG A 356 17.14 -9.37 -1.57
C ARG A 356 16.44 -8.28 -0.77
N GLY A 357 16.90 -8.02 0.46
CA GLY A 357 16.35 -6.94 1.29
C GLY A 357 16.56 -5.55 0.67
N ARG A 358 17.73 -5.32 0.03
CA ARG A 358 18.07 -4.05 -0.63
C ARG A 358 17.20 -3.82 -1.87
N VAL A 359 17.03 -4.85 -2.69
CA VAL A 359 16.16 -4.80 -3.88
C VAL A 359 14.70 -4.61 -3.51
N SER A 360 14.23 -5.27 -2.44
CA SER A 360 12.87 -5.09 -1.92
C SER A 360 12.63 -3.66 -1.40
N ALA A 361 13.63 -3.06 -0.74
CA ALA A 361 13.56 -1.65 -0.31
C ALA A 361 13.46 -0.70 -1.51
N VAL A 362 14.28 -0.89 -2.55
CA VAL A 362 14.19 -0.14 -3.81
C VAL A 362 12.80 -0.28 -4.43
N ASN A 363 12.27 -1.51 -4.55
CA ASN A 363 10.94 -1.76 -5.09
C ASN A 363 9.84 -1.03 -4.28
N SER A 364 9.93 -1.02 -2.95
CA SER A 364 8.95 -0.32 -2.09
C SER A 364 8.99 1.20 -2.28
N VAL A 365 10.18 1.78 -2.47
CA VAL A 365 10.32 3.22 -2.78
C VAL A 365 9.71 3.54 -4.15
N PHE A 366 9.94 2.69 -5.15
CA PHE A 366 9.36 2.88 -6.49
C PHE A 366 7.83 2.80 -6.45
N ILE A 367 7.25 1.82 -5.74
CA ILE A 367 5.80 1.70 -5.57
C ILE A 367 5.23 2.95 -4.88
N GLY A 368 5.84 3.40 -3.77
CA GLY A 368 5.38 4.59 -3.07
C GLY A 368 5.46 5.84 -3.95
N ALA A 369 6.59 6.01 -4.66
CA ALA A 369 6.80 7.14 -5.56
C ALA A 369 5.81 7.15 -6.73
N SER A 370 5.56 6.01 -7.37
CA SER A 370 4.64 5.92 -8.51
C SER A 370 3.20 6.27 -8.13
N ASN A 371 2.73 5.83 -6.97
CA ASN A 371 1.38 6.15 -6.50
C ASN A 371 1.20 7.66 -6.29
N GLU A 372 2.05 8.27 -5.49
CA GLU A 372 1.91 9.68 -5.11
C GLU A 372 2.22 10.64 -6.27
N LEU A 373 3.23 10.31 -7.09
CA LEU A 373 3.54 11.09 -8.30
C LEU A 373 2.45 10.92 -9.36
N GLY A 374 1.83 9.73 -9.46
CA GLY A 374 0.70 9.50 -10.35
C GLY A 374 -0.53 10.30 -9.93
N GLU A 375 -0.79 10.42 -8.63
CA GLU A 375 -1.85 11.30 -8.12
C GLU A 375 -1.61 12.77 -8.51
N PHE A 376 -0.36 13.23 -8.35
CA PHE A 376 0.02 14.60 -8.71
C PHE A 376 -0.03 14.83 -10.23
N GLU A 377 0.52 13.92 -11.03
CA GLU A 377 0.47 13.96 -12.50
C GLU A 377 -0.97 14.04 -12.99
N SER A 378 -1.84 13.16 -12.50
CA SER A 378 -3.25 13.13 -12.87
C SER A 378 -3.96 14.45 -12.51
N GLY A 379 -3.62 15.06 -11.37
CA GLY A 379 -4.15 16.37 -10.98
C GLY A 379 -3.72 17.49 -11.93
N ILE A 380 -2.43 17.55 -12.33
CA ILE A 380 -1.92 18.52 -13.30
C ILE A 380 -2.59 18.31 -14.67
N THR A 381 -2.57 17.08 -15.16
CA THR A 381 -3.14 16.73 -16.47
C THR A 381 -4.63 17.04 -16.51
N ALA A 382 -5.35 16.79 -15.42
CA ALA A 382 -6.76 17.15 -15.31
C ALA A 382 -6.99 18.67 -15.24
N GLY A 383 -6.10 19.41 -14.60
CA GLY A 383 -6.15 20.87 -14.60
C GLY A 383 -6.00 21.49 -16.00
N TRP A 384 -5.22 20.85 -16.89
CA TRP A 384 -5.00 21.32 -18.25
C TRP A 384 -6.02 20.81 -19.27
N LEU A 385 -6.34 19.50 -19.23
CA LEU A 385 -7.18 18.84 -20.24
C LEU A 385 -8.66 18.73 -19.83
N GLY A 386 -8.94 18.97 -18.56
CA GLY A 386 -10.23 18.66 -17.93
C GLY A 386 -10.30 17.18 -17.48
N LEU A 387 -11.25 16.89 -16.58
CA LEU A 387 -11.37 15.63 -15.85
C LEU A 387 -11.41 14.40 -16.78
N THR A 388 -12.39 14.34 -17.66
CA THR A 388 -12.61 13.18 -18.55
C THR A 388 -11.41 12.92 -19.47
N ARG A 389 -10.88 13.99 -20.10
CA ARG A 389 -9.76 13.85 -21.04
C ARG A 389 -8.49 13.40 -20.33
N ALA A 390 -8.25 13.86 -19.10
CA ALA A 390 -7.09 13.44 -18.32
C ALA A 390 -7.16 11.95 -17.98
N ILE A 391 -8.33 11.45 -17.53
CA ILE A 391 -8.52 10.02 -17.25
C ILE A 391 -8.32 9.18 -18.53
N LEU A 392 -8.88 9.61 -19.66
CA LEU A 392 -8.70 8.93 -20.94
C LEU A 392 -7.23 8.93 -21.39
N PHE A 393 -6.54 10.07 -21.24
CA PHE A 393 -5.11 10.18 -21.52
C PHE A 393 -4.29 9.22 -20.66
N GLY A 394 -4.54 9.20 -19.35
CA GLY A 394 -3.85 8.29 -18.43
C GLY A 394 -4.03 6.83 -18.80
N GLY A 395 -5.25 6.41 -19.13
CA GLY A 395 -5.51 5.04 -19.58
C GLY A 395 -4.83 4.71 -20.92
N ALA A 396 -4.86 5.64 -21.89
CA ALA A 396 -4.17 5.48 -23.17
C ALA A 396 -2.64 5.44 -23.01
N ALA A 397 -2.07 6.29 -22.14
CA ALA A 397 -0.66 6.29 -21.81
C ALA A 397 -0.24 4.97 -21.13
N THR A 398 -1.05 4.45 -20.20
CA THR A 398 -0.82 3.12 -19.58
C THR A 398 -0.80 2.01 -20.63
N LEU A 399 -1.71 2.00 -21.60
CA LEU A 399 -1.68 1.04 -22.72
C LEU A 399 -0.47 1.25 -23.63
N GLY A 400 -0.07 2.49 -23.85
CA GLY A 400 1.17 2.85 -24.53
C GLY A 400 2.41 2.28 -23.84
N VAL A 401 2.45 2.36 -22.49
CA VAL A 401 3.50 1.73 -21.67
C VAL A 401 3.50 0.21 -21.88
N VAL A 402 2.35 -0.47 -21.84
CA VAL A 402 2.26 -1.91 -22.11
C VAL A 402 2.82 -2.24 -23.49
N GLY A 403 2.42 -1.50 -24.53
CA GLY A 403 2.94 -1.67 -25.90
C GLY A 403 4.46 -1.45 -25.98
N ALA A 404 4.98 -0.37 -25.39
CA ALA A 404 6.40 -0.07 -25.34
C ALA A 404 7.21 -1.16 -24.61
N TRP A 405 6.71 -1.68 -23.47
CA TRP A 405 7.39 -2.72 -22.69
C TRP A 405 7.44 -4.07 -23.41
N THR A 406 6.43 -4.40 -24.24
CA THR A 406 6.51 -5.61 -25.07
C THR A 406 7.69 -5.58 -26.04
N VAL A 407 8.10 -4.39 -26.50
CA VAL A 407 9.21 -4.18 -27.43
C VAL A 407 10.53 -3.97 -26.68
N LEU A 408 10.54 -3.15 -25.63
CA LEU A 408 11.77 -2.80 -24.88
C LEU A 408 12.28 -3.94 -24.01
N PHE A 409 11.37 -4.78 -23.48
CA PHE A 409 11.69 -5.89 -22.59
C PHE A 409 11.17 -7.24 -23.12
N PRO A 410 11.68 -7.72 -24.29
CA PRO A 410 11.19 -8.96 -24.91
C PRO A 410 11.42 -10.20 -24.03
N ALA A 411 12.44 -10.18 -23.16
CA ALA A 411 12.69 -11.25 -22.21
C ALA A 411 11.56 -11.36 -21.17
N LEU A 412 10.94 -10.23 -20.76
CA LEU A 412 9.80 -10.22 -19.86
C LEU A 412 8.51 -10.60 -20.60
N SER A 413 8.25 -10.02 -21.78
CA SER A 413 7.00 -10.24 -22.52
C SER A 413 6.84 -11.68 -23.02
N ARG A 414 7.95 -12.34 -23.37
CA ARG A 414 7.98 -13.74 -23.88
C ARG A 414 8.19 -14.77 -22.78
N MET A 415 8.26 -14.35 -21.51
CA MET A 415 8.48 -15.26 -20.40
C MET A 415 7.29 -16.22 -20.24
N ASP A 416 7.53 -17.52 -20.43
CA ASP A 416 6.50 -18.56 -20.24
C ASP A 416 6.43 -19.02 -18.79
N ARG A 417 7.58 -19.24 -18.12
CA ARG A 417 7.67 -19.76 -16.75
C ARG A 417 8.59 -18.91 -15.88
N PHE A 418 8.44 -19.06 -14.56
CA PHE A 418 9.39 -18.46 -13.62
C PHE A 418 10.76 -19.15 -13.70
N PRO A 419 11.89 -18.43 -13.47
CA PRO A 419 13.25 -18.96 -13.67
C PRO A 419 13.63 -20.17 -12.81
N HIS A 420 12.84 -20.53 -11.79
CA HIS A 420 13.12 -21.69 -10.91
C HIS A 420 12.37 -22.96 -11.29
N ASP A 421 11.35 -22.87 -12.16
CA ASP A 421 10.59 -24.05 -12.59
C ASP A 421 11.36 -24.94 -13.58
N ASP A 422 12.42 -24.43 -14.20
CA ASP A 422 13.25 -25.17 -15.15
C ASP A 422 14.31 -26.07 -14.46
N LYS A 423 14.40 -26.06 -13.11
CA LYS A 423 15.35 -26.87 -12.32
C LYS A 423 14.71 -28.08 -11.64
N LYS A 424 13.43 -28.33 -11.90
CA LYS A 424 12.75 -29.56 -11.54
C LYS A 424 12.45 -30.37 -12.79
#